data_5ea94a3ba6a1f0ec2073bfaa78a4f205
#
_entry.id   5ea94a3ba6a1f0ec2073bfaa78a4f205
#
_cell.length_a   1.000
_cell.length_b   1.000
_cell.length_c   1.000
_cell.angle_alpha   90.00
_cell.angle_beta   90.00
_cell.angle_gamma   90.00
#
_symmetry.space_group_name_H-M   'P 1'
#
loop_
_entity.id
_entity.type
_entity.pdbx_description
1 polymer ?
#
loop_
_entity_poly.entity_id
_entity_poly.type
_entity_poly.pdbx_seq_one_letter_code
_entity_poly.pdbx_strand_id
1 'polypeptide(L)'
;MKKRLFMFSVMLLSIMQVALAQVTTAALTGKVTLDNTNEEVIGATIQAVHEPSGTRYGAVTNANGRYTIQGMRVGGPYKVTVSYIGYKNREVSGIQLQLGETYNQNFTMSEDANVLGEVVVSGKASKFAAEKTGASTNISNTQMMNLPTIDRSITDIARLSPYANGMSFAGGDGRSSNFTLDGSNLNNNFGLTSALPGGGNPVSMDAIDEVQVVVAPFDVRQTNFIGGGINAITKSGTNTYRGTAYVYYNNENLHGNRVDNADLGERGKNGTTTYGFTFGGPIVKDKLFFFANAEYSKSPNVVNRWRASEDGKADATNYVSRVPVSDMEKVKNFLIEHYNFNPGSYTSFPAEDNNLKLLGRIDWNITNEHHLAVRYNYTKNKAWNAVNKSSSDAYTRYNTNRLSQYGMSFAGSMYSQNNSVASISADLNSRFGANISNQLLFTYTDIDEKRVTSESVRDESSPLVMTSPL
;
A
#
# COMPACT_ATOMS: atom_id res chain seq x y z
N MET A 1 -7.67 -2.20 47.19
CA MET A 1 -8.40 -2.41 45.93
C MET A 1 -8.71 -1.09 45.20
N LYS A 2 -9.33 -0.09 45.79
CA LYS A 2 -9.70 1.19 45.12
C LYS A 2 -8.52 1.94 44.47
N LYS A 3 -7.36 2.01 45.13
CA LYS A 3 -6.14 2.67 44.56
C LYS A 3 -5.57 1.92 43.33
N ARG A 4 -5.63 0.57 43.30
CA ARG A 4 -5.18 -0.22 42.14
C ARG A 4 -6.16 -0.08 40.96
N LEU A 5 -7.47 -0.03 41.24
CA LEU A 5 -8.51 0.19 40.24
C LEU A 5 -8.39 1.61 39.64
N PHE A 6 -8.10 2.61 40.48
CA PHE A 6 -7.87 3.98 40.04
C PHE A 6 -6.60 4.10 39.18
N MET A 7 -5.47 3.48 39.59
CA MET A 7 -4.26 3.42 38.77
C MET A 7 -4.49 2.70 37.43
N PHE A 8 -5.25 1.60 37.43
CA PHE A 8 -5.61 0.89 36.21
C PHE A 8 -6.51 1.75 35.31
N SER A 9 -7.46 2.49 35.88
CA SER A 9 -8.31 3.43 35.14
C SER A 9 -7.52 4.62 34.58
N VAL A 10 -6.58 5.17 35.32
CA VAL A 10 -5.68 6.25 34.84
C VAL A 10 -4.73 5.74 33.77
N MET A 11 -4.21 4.51 33.92
CA MET A 11 -3.38 3.87 32.89
C MET A 11 -4.20 3.59 31.63
N LEU A 12 -5.45 3.15 31.74
CA LEU A 12 -6.35 2.99 30.60
C LEU A 12 -6.68 4.32 29.93
N LEU A 13 -6.92 5.38 30.70
CA LEU A 13 -7.15 6.74 30.19
C LEU A 13 -5.90 7.32 29.51
N SER A 14 -4.69 7.05 30.01
CA SER A 14 -3.45 7.52 29.38
C SER A 14 -3.14 6.78 28.07
N ILE A 15 -3.58 5.53 27.92
CA ILE A 15 -3.48 4.76 26.66
C ILE A 15 -4.48 5.31 25.61
N MET A 16 -5.60 5.87 26.02
CA MET A 16 -6.59 6.49 25.12
C MET A 16 -6.12 7.79 24.45
N GLN A 17 -5.02 8.39 24.90
CA GLN A 17 -4.53 9.68 24.36
C GLN A 17 -3.80 9.57 23.01
N VAL A 18 -3.58 8.38 22.44
CA VAL A 18 -2.86 8.20 21.18
C VAL A 18 -3.72 7.44 20.13
N ALA A 19 -5.04 7.63 20.16
CA ALA A 19 -5.91 7.08 19.13
C ALA A 19 -5.88 7.98 17.88
N LEU A 20 -4.84 7.86 17.05
CA LEU A 20 -4.87 8.36 15.68
C LEU A 20 -5.77 7.40 14.87
N ALA A 21 -7.07 7.69 14.82
CA ALA A 21 -8.02 6.90 14.06
C ALA A 21 -7.78 7.14 12.56
N GLN A 22 -7.35 6.11 11.83
CA GLN A 22 -7.23 6.12 10.37
C GLN A 22 -8.55 5.66 9.74
N VAL A 23 -8.82 6.12 8.52
CA VAL A 23 -10.05 5.76 7.79
C VAL A 23 -9.89 4.39 7.14
N THR A 24 -10.68 3.40 7.59
CA THR A 24 -10.68 2.01 7.06
C THR A 24 -12.06 1.55 6.61
N THR A 25 -13.10 2.38 6.79
CA THR A 25 -14.51 2.05 6.58
C THR A 25 -15.22 3.09 5.74
N ALA A 26 -16.44 2.76 5.33
CA ALA A 26 -17.39 3.66 4.68
C ALA A 26 -18.63 3.86 5.57
N ALA A 27 -19.52 4.77 5.17
CA ALA A 27 -20.78 5.00 5.83
C ALA A 27 -21.94 5.09 4.82
N LEU A 28 -23.16 4.80 5.28
CA LEU A 28 -24.40 4.97 4.56
C LEU A 28 -25.34 5.86 5.36
N THR A 29 -25.89 6.91 4.73
CA THR A 29 -26.87 7.81 5.35
C THR A 29 -28.05 8.02 4.43
N GLY A 30 -29.12 8.60 4.93
CA GLY A 30 -30.25 9.01 4.13
C GLY A 30 -31.44 9.44 4.97
N LYS A 31 -32.52 9.76 4.27
CA LYS A 31 -33.80 10.17 4.83
C LYS A 31 -34.91 9.24 4.32
N VAL A 32 -35.85 8.91 5.18
CA VAL A 32 -37.06 8.14 4.84
C VAL A 32 -38.26 9.04 4.98
N THR A 33 -39.05 9.16 3.90
CA THR A 33 -40.29 9.97 3.85
C THR A 33 -41.45 9.15 3.32
N LEU A 34 -42.66 9.62 3.55
CA LEU A 34 -43.88 9.08 2.96
C LEU A 34 -44.10 9.66 1.57
N ASP A 35 -44.64 8.87 0.65
CA ASP A 35 -44.86 9.26 -0.75
C ASP A 35 -45.93 10.33 -0.88
N ASN A 36 -47.02 10.22 -0.13
CA ASN A 36 -48.17 11.06 -0.26
C ASN A 36 -48.06 12.43 0.43
N THR A 37 -47.33 12.52 1.55
CA THR A 37 -47.27 13.70 2.41
C THR A 37 -45.91 14.31 2.54
N ASN A 38 -44.84 13.65 2.03
CA ASN A 38 -43.43 13.96 2.31
C ASN A 38 -43.07 14.03 3.81
N GLU A 39 -43.95 13.49 4.69
CA GLU A 39 -43.69 13.43 6.11
C GLU A 39 -42.55 12.49 6.44
N GLU A 40 -41.84 12.80 7.49
CA GLU A 40 -40.67 12.06 7.95
C GLU A 40 -41.10 10.76 8.67
N VAL A 41 -40.50 9.63 8.26
CA VAL A 41 -40.81 8.34 8.87
C VAL A 41 -39.88 8.09 10.07
N ILE A 42 -40.43 8.12 11.25
CA ILE A 42 -39.73 7.90 12.52
C ILE A 42 -39.81 6.42 12.90
N GLY A 43 -38.66 5.79 13.25
CA GLY A 43 -38.64 4.39 13.68
C GLY A 43 -38.63 3.37 12.54
N ALA A 44 -38.46 3.78 11.27
CA ALA A 44 -38.27 2.83 10.19
C ALA A 44 -36.92 2.09 10.35
N THR A 45 -36.95 0.78 10.09
CA THR A 45 -35.76 -0.07 10.17
C THR A 45 -35.06 -0.14 8.82
N ILE A 46 -33.78 0.17 8.81
CA ILE A 46 -32.92 0.07 7.64
C ILE A 46 -31.97 -1.12 7.84
N GLN A 47 -31.94 -2.04 6.89
CA GLN A 47 -31.00 -3.15 6.86
C GLN A 47 -30.16 -3.07 5.58
N ALA A 48 -28.83 -3.05 5.72
CA ALA A 48 -27.88 -3.12 4.63
C ALA A 48 -27.12 -4.45 4.69
N VAL A 49 -27.10 -5.20 3.60
CA VAL A 49 -26.44 -6.50 3.48
C VAL A 49 -25.34 -6.39 2.44
N HIS A 50 -24.12 -6.68 2.82
CA HIS A 50 -23.00 -6.83 1.89
C HIS A 50 -23.14 -8.20 1.21
N GLU A 51 -23.63 -8.24 -0.03
CA GLU A 51 -23.99 -9.50 -0.68
C GLU A 51 -22.84 -10.50 -0.79
N PRO A 52 -21.56 -10.09 -1.11
CA PRO A 52 -20.47 -11.05 -1.23
C PRO A 52 -20.11 -11.79 0.07
N SER A 53 -20.33 -11.19 1.25
CA SER A 53 -19.97 -11.79 2.53
C SER A 53 -21.19 -12.07 3.44
N GLY A 54 -22.40 -11.69 3.02
CA GLY A 54 -23.59 -11.80 3.86
C GLY A 54 -23.57 -10.93 5.13
N THR A 55 -22.56 -10.06 5.29
CA THR A 55 -22.44 -9.18 6.47
C THR A 55 -23.59 -8.20 6.51
N ARG A 56 -24.25 -8.12 7.67
CA ARG A 56 -25.45 -7.29 7.88
C ARG A 56 -25.15 -6.09 8.74
N TYR A 57 -25.71 -4.97 8.36
CA TYR A 57 -25.65 -3.71 9.09
C TYR A 57 -27.09 -3.18 9.23
N GLY A 58 -27.37 -2.40 10.27
CA GLY A 58 -28.70 -1.87 10.44
C GLY A 58 -28.72 -0.51 11.13
N ALA A 59 -29.78 0.24 10.95
CA ALA A 59 -30.07 1.47 11.66
C ALA A 59 -31.59 1.65 11.80
N VAL A 60 -31.98 2.64 12.59
CA VAL A 60 -33.38 3.07 12.74
C VAL A 60 -33.43 4.56 12.48
N THR A 61 -34.48 5.05 11.81
CA THR A 61 -34.66 6.47 11.57
C THR A 61 -34.97 7.24 12.85
N ASN A 62 -34.33 8.41 12.97
CA ASN A 62 -34.52 9.33 14.09
C ASN A 62 -35.81 10.19 13.92
N ALA A 63 -36.02 11.16 14.83
CA ALA A 63 -37.18 12.06 14.83
C ALA A 63 -37.31 12.91 13.55
N ASN A 64 -36.26 13.06 12.77
CA ASN A 64 -36.24 13.79 11.49
C ASN A 64 -36.24 12.83 10.29
N GLY A 65 -36.66 11.56 10.47
CA GLY A 65 -36.66 10.54 9.44
C GLY A 65 -35.26 10.16 8.90
N ARG A 66 -34.16 10.61 9.54
CA ARG A 66 -32.80 10.36 9.08
C ARG A 66 -32.21 9.12 9.72
N TYR A 67 -31.41 8.39 8.96
CA TYR A 67 -30.62 7.28 9.43
C TYR A 67 -29.16 7.41 9.03
N THR A 68 -28.26 6.76 9.78
CA THR A 68 -26.82 6.66 9.46
C THR A 68 -26.30 5.32 9.93
N ILE A 69 -25.60 4.61 9.07
CA ILE A 69 -24.87 3.36 9.36
C ILE A 69 -23.39 3.66 9.15
N GLN A 70 -22.62 3.60 10.22
CA GLN A 70 -21.16 3.80 10.19
C GLN A 70 -20.42 2.47 10.29
N GLY A 71 -19.10 2.48 10.01
CA GLY A 71 -18.26 1.30 10.15
C GLY A 71 -18.57 0.20 9.14
N MET A 72 -19.11 0.55 7.98
CA MET A 72 -19.43 -0.40 6.93
C MET A 72 -18.16 -0.76 6.14
N ARG A 73 -18.10 -2.03 5.71
CA ARG A 73 -17.05 -2.52 4.82
C ARG A 73 -17.10 -1.77 3.49
N VAL A 74 -15.95 -1.42 2.96
CA VAL A 74 -15.80 -0.80 1.64
C VAL A 74 -16.09 -1.82 0.53
N GLY A 75 -16.49 -1.35 -0.63
CA GLY A 75 -16.88 -2.16 -1.78
C GLY A 75 -18.37 -2.48 -1.83
N GLY A 76 -18.73 -3.67 -2.28
CA GLY A 76 -20.10 -4.11 -2.46
C GLY A 76 -20.18 -5.28 -3.45
N PRO A 77 -21.34 -5.53 -4.07
CA PRO A 77 -22.60 -4.78 -3.96
C PRO A 77 -23.29 -4.92 -2.61
N TYR A 78 -23.96 -3.86 -2.20
CA TYR A 78 -24.87 -3.86 -1.06
C TYR A 78 -26.32 -3.87 -1.51
N LYS A 79 -27.13 -4.58 -0.73
CA LYS A 79 -28.58 -4.58 -0.79
C LYS A 79 -29.10 -3.87 0.46
N VAL A 80 -29.83 -2.78 0.28
CA VAL A 80 -30.38 -1.97 1.37
C VAL A 80 -31.91 -2.05 1.34
N THR A 81 -32.48 -2.53 2.44
CA THR A 81 -33.93 -2.69 2.61
C THR A 81 -34.43 -1.78 3.73
N VAL A 82 -35.49 -1.05 3.48
CA VAL A 82 -36.20 -0.25 4.48
C VAL A 82 -37.56 -0.89 4.75
N SER A 83 -37.88 -1.04 6.03
CA SER A 83 -39.17 -1.59 6.50
C SER A 83 -39.77 -0.69 7.57
N TYR A 84 -41.12 -0.51 7.49
CA TYR A 84 -41.90 0.22 8.46
C TYR A 84 -43.32 -0.40 8.58
N ILE A 85 -43.89 -0.47 9.76
CA ILE A 85 -45.17 -1.14 10.00
C ILE A 85 -46.29 -0.41 9.23
N GLY A 86 -47.07 -1.17 8.44
CA GLY A 86 -48.15 -0.61 7.61
C GLY A 86 -47.70 -0.06 6.25
N TYR A 87 -46.42 -0.18 5.92
CA TYR A 87 -45.88 0.31 4.65
C TYR A 87 -45.16 -0.79 3.88
N LYS A 88 -45.14 -0.66 2.58
CA LYS A 88 -44.45 -1.58 1.68
C LYS A 88 -42.92 -1.46 1.84
N ASN A 89 -42.22 -2.61 1.97
CA ASN A 89 -40.78 -2.61 2.00
C ASN A 89 -40.20 -2.04 0.70
N ARG A 90 -39.15 -1.23 0.82
CA ARG A 90 -38.37 -0.70 -0.30
C ARG A 90 -36.97 -1.27 -0.26
N GLU A 91 -36.51 -1.71 -1.42
CA GLU A 91 -35.18 -2.27 -1.60
C GLU A 91 -34.42 -1.55 -2.69
N VAL A 92 -33.14 -1.28 -2.44
CA VAL A 92 -32.16 -0.80 -3.42
C VAL A 92 -30.96 -1.73 -3.40
N SER A 93 -30.59 -2.30 -4.54
CA SER A 93 -29.46 -3.20 -4.70
C SER A 93 -28.37 -2.58 -5.58
N GLY A 94 -27.15 -3.18 -5.52
CA GLY A 94 -26.03 -2.76 -6.35
C GLY A 94 -25.26 -1.53 -5.83
N ILE A 95 -25.51 -1.12 -4.57
CA ILE A 95 -24.78 0.02 -3.97
C ILE A 95 -23.32 -0.38 -3.74
N GLN A 96 -22.40 0.49 -4.18
CA GLN A 96 -20.95 0.37 -3.93
C GLN A 96 -20.53 1.46 -2.95
N LEU A 97 -19.92 1.08 -1.85
CA LEU A 97 -19.41 2.02 -0.83
C LEU A 97 -17.91 2.25 -1.04
N GLN A 98 -17.49 3.50 -1.03
CA GLN A 98 -16.11 3.91 -1.24
C GLN A 98 -15.43 4.25 0.10
N LEU A 99 -14.12 4.02 0.17
CA LEU A 99 -13.32 4.26 1.35
C LEU A 99 -13.42 5.72 1.82
N GLY A 100 -13.74 5.90 3.11
CA GLY A 100 -13.83 7.22 3.73
C GLY A 100 -15.00 8.07 3.28
N GLU A 101 -15.89 7.55 2.44
CA GLU A 101 -17.05 8.28 1.95
C GLU A 101 -18.34 7.89 2.68
N THR A 102 -19.25 8.83 2.74
CA THR A 102 -20.63 8.62 3.19
C THR A 102 -21.54 8.59 1.98
N TYR A 103 -22.13 7.43 1.68
CA TYR A 103 -23.08 7.27 0.58
C TYR A 103 -24.46 7.71 1.06
N ASN A 104 -25.13 8.58 0.29
CA ASN A 104 -26.48 9.05 0.61
C ASN A 104 -27.53 8.27 -0.20
N GLN A 105 -28.45 7.58 0.52
CA GLN A 105 -29.56 6.86 -0.07
C GLN A 105 -30.86 7.23 0.64
N ASN A 106 -31.70 8.02 -0.03
CA ASN A 106 -33.04 8.35 0.48
C ASN A 106 -34.08 7.32 0.02
N PHE A 107 -35.10 7.15 0.83
CA PHE A 107 -36.22 6.24 0.55
C PHE A 107 -37.56 6.97 0.69
N THR A 108 -38.50 6.64 -0.20
CA THR A 108 -39.89 7.06 -0.12
C THR A 108 -40.75 5.83 0.09
N MET A 109 -41.54 5.80 1.17
CA MET A 109 -42.40 4.68 1.57
C MET A 109 -43.83 4.93 1.10
N SER A 110 -44.45 3.95 0.48
CA SER A 110 -45.87 3.95 0.11
C SER A 110 -46.67 3.00 1.01
N GLU A 111 -47.92 3.34 1.30
CA GLU A 111 -48.83 2.49 2.06
C GLU A 111 -49.01 1.11 1.42
N ASP A 112 -49.17 0.10 2.24
CA ASP A 112 -49.35 -1.29 1.78
C ASP A 112 -50.84 -1.51 1.42
N ALA A 113 -51.24 -1.02 0.24
CA ALA A 113 -52.55 -1.32 -0.33
C ALA A 113 -52.42 -2.55 -1.22
N ASN A 114 -52.52 -3.77 -0.62
CA ASN A 114 -52.78 -5.06 -1.28
C ASN A 114 -52.11 -5.31 -2.66
N VAL A 115 -50.77 -5.25 -2.79
CA VAL A 115 -50.10 -5.81 -3.95
C VAL A 115 -48.73 -6.40 -3.58
N LEU A 116 -48.61 -7.71 -3.79
CA LEU A 116 -47.37 -8.45 -3.83
C LEU A 116 -46.45 -7.93 -4.97
N GLY A 117 -45.48 -7.12 -4.65
CA GLY A 117 -44.49 -6.67 -5.61
C GLY A 117 -43.37 -5.86 -4.93
N GLU A 118 -42.19 -6.46 -4.84
CA GLU A 118 -40.96 -5.79 -4.39
C GLU A 118 -40.51 -4.81 -5.48
N VAL A 119 -40.29 -3.55 -5.16
CA VAL A 119 -39.73 -2.57 -6.11
C VAL A 119 -38.23 -2.57 -5.94
N VAL A 120 -37.52 -3.25 -6.82
CA VAL A 120 -36.07 -3.24 -6.89
C VAL A 120 -35.63 -2.07 -7.75
N VAL A 121 -34.91 -1.12 -7.16
CA VAL A 121 -34.26 -0.02 -7.87
C VAL A 121 -32.77 -0.28 -7.90
N SER A 122 -32.16 -0.28 -9.10
CA SER A 122 -30.70 -0.38 -9.23
C SER A 122 -30.07 0.98 -8.88
N GLY A 123 -29.30 1.02 -7.81
CA GLY A 123 -28.55 2.21 -7.39
C GLY A 123 -27.34 2.42 -8.30
N LYS A 124 -27.28 3.54 -9.02
CA LYS A 124 -26.04 4.01 -9.66
C LYS A 124 -25.38 5.03 -8.75
N ALA A 125 -24.14 4.76 -8.33
CA ALA A 125 -23.35 5.73 -7.61
C ALA A 125 -23.15 7.00 -8.46
N SER A 126 -23.60 8.13 -7.96
CA SER A 126 -23.31 9.42 -8.58
C SER A 126 -21.86 9.80 -8.27
N LYS A 127 -21.04 10.03 -9.30
CA LYS A 127 -19.67 10.56 -9.13
C LYS A 127 -19.63 11.97 -8.53
N PHE A 128 -20.78 12.64 -8.47
CA PHE A 128 -20.95 14.03 -8.01
C PHE A 128 -21.91 14.09 -6.82
N ALA A 129 -21.60 13.34 -5.74
CA ALA A 129 -22.36 13.51 -4.52
C ALA A 129 -22.04 14.87 -3.89
N ALA A 130 -23.08 15.69 -3.66
CA ALA A 130 -22.96 17.04 -3.06
C ALA A 130 -22.39 17.02 -1.61
N GLU A 131 -22.22 15.84 -1.04
CA GLU A 131 -21.76 15.64 0.35
C GLU A 131 -20.26 15.25 0.45
N LYS A 132 -19.51 15.22 -0.67
CA LYS A 132 -18.06 15.03 -0.63
C LYS A 132 -17.40 16.23 0.03
N THR A 133 -16.78 15.99 1.18
CA THR A 133 -15.97 17.00 1.87
C THR A 133 -14.49 16.78 1.55
N GLY A 134 -13.85 17.78 0.94
CA GLY A 134 -12.44 17.72 0.55
C GLY A 134 -12.20 17.13 -0.85
N ALA A 135 -10.93 17.21 -1.30
CA ALA A 135 -10.49 16.65 -2.58
C ALA A 135 -9.99 15.21 -2.35
N SER A 136 -10.81 14.23 -2.64
CA SER A 136 -10.44 12.81 -2.62
C SER A 136 -10.64 12.16 -3.98
N THR A 137 -9.75 11.23 -4.33
CA THR A 137 -9.86 10.39 -5.53
C THR A 137 -9.83 8.94 -5.07
N ASN A 138 -10.95 8.24 -5.24
CA ASN A 138 -11.07 6.83 -4.91
C ASN A 138 -10.87 5.98 -6.15
N ILE A 139 -10.02 4.97 -6.05
CA ILE A 139 -9.59 4.12 -7.16
C ILE A 139 -9.85 2.67 -6.74
N SER A 140 -10.83 2.06 -7.38
CA SER A 140 -11.23 0.68 -7.11
C SER A 140 -10.25 -0.33 -7.69
N ASN A 141 -10.27 -1.58 -7.18
CA ASN A 141 -9.47 -2.68 -7.71
C ASN A 141 -9.63 -2.87 -9.22
N THR A 142 -10.88 -2.79 -9.74
CA THR A 142 -11.14 -2.92 -11.17
C THR A 142 -10.44 -1.83 -11.99
N GLN A 143 -10.42 -0.61 -11.50
CA GLN A 143 -9.70 0.49 -12.16
C GLN A 143 -8.18 0.26 -12.10
N MET A 144 -7.64 -0.15 -10.95
CA MET A 144 -6.22 -0.44 -10.78
C MET A 144 -5.73 -1.55 -11.71
N MET A 145 -6.50 -2.63 -11.84
CA MET A 145 -6.14 -3.77 -12.69
C MET A 145 -6.18 -3.47 -14.19
N ASN A 146 -6.99 -2.48 -14.60
CA ASN A 146 -7.10 -2.06 -15.99
C ASN A 146 -6.10 -0.96 -16.40
N LEU A 147 -5.31 -0.45 -15.44
CA LEU A 147 -4.29 0.55 -15.72
C LEU A 147 -3.01 -0.09 -16.27
N PRO A 148 -2.48 0.41 -17.38
CA PRO A 148 -1.18 0.02 -17.86
C PRO A 148 -0.09 0.64 -16.97
N THR A 149 0.34 -0.06 -15.94
CA THR A 149 1.45 0.34 -15.07
C THR A 149 2.70 -0.47 -15.41
N ILE A 150 3.87 0.17 -15.36
CA ILE A 150 5.15 -0.49 -15.63
C ILE A 150 5.66 -1.18 -14.36
N ASP A 151 5.64 -0.46 -13.25
CA ASP A 151 6.25 -0.90 -11.99
C ASP A 151 5.24 -1.50 -11.00
N ARG A 152 3.94 -1.46 -11.33
CA ARG A 152 2.85 -1.95 -10.46
C ARG A 152 2.97 -1.39 -9.03
N SER A 153 3.27 -0.12 -8.92
CA SER A 153 3.49 0.56 -7.66
C SER A 153 2.26 1.35 -7.21
N ILE A 154 2.13 1.57 -5.90
CA ILE A 154 1.06 2.40 -5.34
C ILE A 154 1.17 3.85 -5.82
N THR A 155 2.38 4.32 -6.12
CA THR A 155 2.63 5.66 -6.64
C THR A 155 2.14 5.84 -8.07
N ASP A 156 2.15 4.76 -8.88
CA ASP A 156 1.56 4.78 -10.23
C ASP A 156 0.04 4.94 -10.17
N ILE A 157 -0.59 4.27 -9.18
CA ILE A 157 -2.02 4.40 -8.94
C ILE A 157 -2.36 5.81 -8.46
N ALA A 158 -1.55 6.40 -7.58
CA ALA A 158 -1.77 7.74 -7.07
C ALA A 158 -1.82 8.81 -8.19
N ARG A 159 -1.12 8.60 -9.31
CA ARG A 159 -1.12 9.50 -10.49
C ARG A 159 -2.49 9.64 -11.18
N LEU A 160 -3.45 8.78 -10.86
CA LEU A 160 -4.85 8.99 -11.31
C LEU A 160 -5.50 10.20 -10.63
N SER A 161 -4.99 10.63 -9.48
CA SER A 161 -5.37 11.90 -8.90
C SER A 161 -4.65 13.04 -9.62
N PRO A 162 -5.36 14.07 -10.10
CA PRO A 162 -4.75 15.20 -10.79
C PRO A 162 -3.80 16.01 -9.89
N TYR A 163 -3.86 15.82 -8.60
CA TYR A 163 -3.05 16.51 -7.59
C TYR A 163 -1.81 15.72 -7.16
N ALA A 164 -1.61 14.50 -7.66
CA ALA A 164 -0.52 13.63 -7.22
C ALA A 164 0.56 13.45 -8.29
N ASN A 165 1.83 13.52 -7.88
CA ASN A 165 2.98 13.11 -8.65
C ASN A 165 3.87 12.22 -7.76
N GLY A 166 3.71 10.89 -7.87
CA GLY A 166 4.28 9.95 -6.92
C GLY A 166 3.73 10.17 -5.51
N MET A 167 4.60 10.41 -4.55
CA MET A 167 4.22 10.76 -3.17
C MET A 167 4.11 12.27 -2.93
N SER A 168 4.31 13.11 -3.94
CA SER A 168 4.14 14.56 -3.86
C SER A 168 2.68 14.92 -4.20
N PHE A 169 2.02 15.68 -3.32
CA PHE A 169 0.63 16.12 -3.49
C PHE A 169 0.54 17.65 -3.50
N ALA A 170 -0.22 18.20 -4.46
CA ALA A 170 -0.47 19.63 -4.62
C ALA A 170 0.83 20.48 -4.63
N GLY A 171 1.93 19.94 -5.18
CA GLY A 171 3.23 20.60 -5.23
C GLY A 171 4.04 20.52 -3.93
N GLY A 172 3.56 19.82 -2.90
CA GLY A 172 4.27 19.60 -1.64
C GLY A 172 5.42 18.60 -1.75
N ASP A 173 6.24 18.53 -0.70
CA ASP A 173 7.31 17.55 -0.59
C ASP A 173 6.74 16.15 -0.27
N GLY A 174 7.08 15.16 -1.07
CA GLY A 174 6.62 13.78 -0.90
C GLY A 174 7.05 13.12 0.42
N ARG A 175 8.05 13.66 1.11
CA ARG A 175 8.48 13.22 2.44
C ARG A 175 7.48 13.59 3.55
N SER A 176 6.63 14.56 3.30
CA SER A 176 5.59 15.02 4.22
C SER A 176 4.22 14.40 3.94
N SER A 177 4.15 13.44 3.03
CA SER A 177 2.93 12.72 2.67
C SER A 177 2.74 11.49 3.53
N ASN A 178 1.50 11.06 3.71
CA ASN A 178 1.15 9.87 4.48
C ASN A 178 0.75 8.71 3.56
N PHE A 179 1.22 7.52 3.88
CA PHE A 179 0.72 6.28 3.31
C PHE A 179 0.24 5.35 4.41
N THR A 180 -1.02 4.94 4.33
CA THR A 180 -1.60 3.97 5.25
C THR A 180 -2.11 2.75 4.51
N LEU A 181 -1.92 1.58 5.12
CA LEU A 181 -2.48 0.31 4.69
C LEU A 181 -3.34 -0.25 5.80
N ASP A 182 -4.64 -0.39 5.56
CA ASP A 182 -5.60 -0.86 6.57
C ASP A 182 -5.48 -0.12 7.93
N GLY A 183 -5.22 1.18 7.87
CA GLY A 183 -5.00 2.02 9.04
C GLY A 183 -3.60 1.98 9.65
N SER A 184 -2.72 1.06 9.23
CA SER A 184 -1.32 1.06 9.64
C SER A 184 -0.53 2.09 8.86
N ASN A 185 0.23 2.93 9.56
CA ASN A 185 1.14 3.89 8.94
C ASN A 185 2.38 3.17 8.40
N LEU A 186 2.67 3.34 7.11
CA LEU A 186 3.82 2.77 6.43
C LEU A 186 4.69 3.86 5.79
N ASN A 187 4.92 4.95 6.50
CA ASN A 187 5.75 6.05 6.05
C ASN A 187 7.23 5.79 6.33
N ASN A 188 8.10 6.43 5.53
CA ASN A 188 9.49 6.58 5.88
C ASN A 188 9.64 7.72 6.90
N ASN A 189 9.65 7.37 8.18
CA ASN A 189 9.71 8.35 9.28
C ASN A 189 11.10 8.99 9.45
N PHE A 190 12.12 8.53 8.73
CA PHE A 190 13.46 9.13 8.76
C PHE A 190 13.55 10.44 7.96
N GLY A 191 12.58 10.71 7.09
CA GLY A 191 12.48 11.97 6.35
C GLY A 191 13.60 12.23 5.32
N LEU A 192 14.43 11.24 5.02
CA LEU A 192 15.57 11.38 4.09
C LEU A 192 15.17 11.14 2.64
N THR A 193 14.07 10.44 2.40
CA THR A 193 13.55 10.12 1.06
C THR A 193 12.03 10.09 1.07
N SER A 194 11.41 10.38 -0.08
CA SER A 194 9.97 10.20 -0.30
C SER A 194 9.60 8.75 -0.69
N ALA A 195 10.57 7.86 -0.83
CA ALA A 195 10.30 6.46 -1.12
C ALA A 195 9.65 5.78 0.09
N LEU A 196 8.60 5.00 -0.18
CA LEU A 196 7.97 4.17 0.84
C LEU A 196 8.94 3.07 1.30
N PRO A 197 8.86 2.61 2.56
CA PRO A 197 9.67 1.51 3.05
C PRO A 197 9.41 0.22 2.24
N GLY A 198 10.23 -0.80 2.45
CA GLY A 198 10.11 -2.05 1.70
C GLY A 198 10.49 -1.94 0.22
N GLY A 199 11.40 -1.02 -0.11
CA GLY A 199 11.86 -0.80 -1.48
C GLY A 199 10.90 0.04 -2.33
N GLY A 200 10.11 0.89 -1.70
CA GLY A 200 9.18 1.81 -2.37
C GLY A 200 7.79 1.22 -2.68
N ASN A 201 7.59 -0.07 -2.43
CA ASN A 201 6.31 -0.73 -2.67
C ASN A 201 6.01 -1.77 -1.57
N PRO A 202 5.47 -1.33 -0.41
CA PRO A 202 5.32 -2.17 0.78
C PRO A 202 4.16 -3.16 0.72
N VAL A 203 3.39 -3.20 -0.35
CA VAL A 203 2.24 -4.10 -0.51
C VAL A 203 2.09 -4.53 -1.97
N SER A 204 1.56 -5.74 -2.21
CA SER A 204 1.21 -6.18 -3.57
C SER A 204 -0.05 -5.47 -4.06
N MET A 205 -0.06 -4.99 -5.30
CA MET A 205 -1.26 -4.41 -5.92
C MET A 205 -2.43 -5.39 -5.98
N ASP A 206 -2.14 -6.67 -6.17
CA ASP A 206 -3.19 -7.71 -6.22
C ASP A 206 -3.86 -7.95 -4.87
N ALA A 207 -3.23 -7.53 -3.78
CA ALA A 207 -3.80 -7.58 -2.44
C ALA A 207 -4.69 -6.39 -2.10
N ILE A 208 -4.68 -5.30 -2.89
CA ILE A 208 -5.41 -4.06 -2.61
C ILE A 208 -6.82 -4.14 -3.21
N ASP A 209 -7.81 -3.72 -2.44
CA ASP A 209 -9.21 -3.59 -2.85
C ASP A 209 -9.54 -2.18 -3.34
N GLU A 210 -9.12 -1.18 -2.59
CA GLU A 210 -9.33 0.23 -2.95
C GLU A 210 -8.18 1.10 -2.46
N VAL A 211 -7.89 2.14 -3.22
CA VAL A 211 -6.94 3.22 -2.87
C VAL A 211 -7.69 4.53 -2.88
N GLN A 212 -7.56 5.30 -1.81
CA GLN A 212 -8.02 6.66 -1.72
C GLN A 212 -6.83 7.61 -1.68
N VAL A 213 -6.76 8.53 -2.61
CA VAL A 213 -5.82 9.65 -2.60
C VAL A 213 -6.55 10.87 -2.06
N VAL A 214 -6.01 11.46 -0.99
CA VAL A 214 -6.64 12.57 -0.29
C VAL A 214 -5.73 13.79 -0.31
N VAL A 215 -6.30 14.94 -0.66
CA VAL A 215 -5.61 16.23 -0.65
C VAL A 215 -6.45 17.21 0.15
N ALA A 216 -5.86 17.80 1.19
CA ALA A 216 -6.52 18.74 2.09
C ALA A 216 -7.88 18.23 2.63
N PRO A 217 -7.92 17.10 3.38
CA PRO A 217 -9.16 16.57 3.91
C PRO A 217 -9.72 17.43 5.03
N PHE A 218 -11.05 17.41 5.16
CA PHE A 218 -11.77 18.01 6.31
C PHE A 218 -12.11 16.96 7.39
N ASP A 219 -11.76 15.69 7.17
CA ASP A 219 -11.99 14.63 8.15
C ASP A 219 -10.86 14.60 9.18
N VAL A 220 -11.20 14.80 10.45
CA VAL A 220 -10.26 14.82 11.58
C VAL A 220 -9.50 13.50 11.80
N ARG A 221 -9.99 12.40 11.24
CA ARG A 221 -9.31 11.10 11.26
C ARG A 221 -8.13 11.03 10.28
N GLN A 222 -8.09 11.92 9.30
CA GLN A 222 -7.01 12.00 8.32
C GLN A 222 -5.90 12.89 8.85
N THR A 223 -4.83 12.28 9.34
CA THR A 223 -3.75 12.97 10.05
C THR A 223 -2.37 12.56 9.53
N ASN A 224 -1.31 13.13 10.10
CA ASN A 224 0.08 12.77 9.86
C ASN A 224 0.62 13.11 8.47
N PHE A 225 0.12 14.18 7.83
CA PHE A 225 0.67 14.68 6.56
C PHE A 225 0.48 16.19 6.38
N ILE A 226 1.29 16.74 5.47
CA ILE A 226 1.13 18.11 4.96
C ILE A 226 0.91 17.98 3.45
N GLY A 227 -0.25 18.44 2.96
CA GLY A 227 -0.62 18.40 1.55
C GLY A 227 -1.51 17.24 1.17
N GLY A 228 -1.10 16.00 1.37
CA GLY A 228 -1.93 14.86 1.01
C GLY A 228 -1.44 13.50 1.50
N GLY A 229 -2.28 12.50 1.31
CA GLY A 229 -1.99 11.14 1.71
C GLY A 229 -2.67 10.10 0.82
N ILE A 230 -2.20 8.88 0.94
CA ILE A 230 -2.77 7.70 0.30
C ILE A 230 -3.26 6.75 1.40
N ASN A 231 -4.53 6.39 1.35
CA ASN A 231 -5.11 5.35 2.19
C ASN A 231 -5.41 4.14 1.29
N ALA A 232 -4.85 2.99 1.60
CA ALA A 232 -5.13 1.75 0.91
C ALA A 232 -5.79 0.74 1.84
N ILE A 233 -6.72 -0.03 1.33
CA ILE A 233 -7.33 -1.15 2.04
C ILE A 233 -7.11 -2.45 1.27
N THR A 234 -6.91 -3.53 2.01
CA THR A 234 -6.68 -4.85 1.43
C THR A 234 -7.98 -5.59 1.14
N LYS A 235 -7.91 -6.47 0.14
CA LYS A 235 -8.98 -7.41 -0.18
C LYS A 235 -9.32 -8.27 1.02
N SER A 236 -10.54 -8.73 1.07
CA SER A 236 -11.08 -9.61 2.10
C SER A 236 -11.72 -10.85 1.51
N GLY A 237 -11.86 -11.90 2.31
CA GLY A 237 -12.61 -13.08 1.94
C GLY A 237 -14.11 -12.80 1.77
N THR A 238 -14.75 -13.63 0.97
CA THR A 238 -16.19 -13.61 0.68
C THR A 238 -16.79 -15.00 0.89
N ASN A 239 -18.09 -15.18 0.66
CA ASN A 239 -18.75 -16.50 0.73
C ASN A 239 -18.36 -17.46 -0.39
N THR A 240 -17.61 -17.00 -1.37
CA THR A 240 -17.06 -17.82 -2.46
C THR A 240 -15.55 -17.82 -2.39
N TYR A 241 -14.94 -19.00 -2.58
CA TYR A 241 -13.50 -19.09 -2.74
C TYR A 241 -13.06 -18.44 -4.05
N ARG A 242 -12.07 -17.58 -3.96
CA ARG A 242 -11.45 -16.91 -5.11
C ARG A 242 -9.96 -16.91 -4.94
N GLY A 243 -9.24 -17.14 -6.02
CA GLY A 243 -7.80 -17.10 -6.03
C GLY A 243 -7.27 -16.69 -7.39
N THR A 244 -6.08 -16.12 -7.40
CA THR A 244 -5.33 -15.79 -8.61
C THR A 244 -3.90 -16.24 -8.46
N ALA A 245 -3.32 -16.72 -9.53
CA ALA A 245 -1.89 -16.94 -9.66
C ALA A 245 -1.41 -16.20 -10.89
N TYR A 246 -0.30 -15.48 -10.78
CA TYR A 246 0.21 -14.67 -11.88
C TYR A 246 1.72 -14.65 -11.93
N VAL A 247 2.22 -14.44 -13.15
CA VAL A 247 3.63 -14.18 -13.41
C VAL A 247 3.71 -12.95 -14.29
N TYR A 248 4.49 -11.95 -13.86
CA TYR A 248 4.86 -10.81 -14.68
C TYR A 248 6.34 -10.91 -15.02
N TYR A 249 6.63 -10.75 -16.30
CA TYR A 249 7.98 -10.79 -16.81
C TYR A 249 8.25 -9.57 -17.67
N ASN A 250 9.35 -8.91 -17.40
CA ASN A 250 9.86 -7.78 -18.15
C ASN A 250 11.36 -7.94 -18.33
N ASN A 251 11.88 -7.58 -19.49
CA ASN A 251 13.32 -7.54 -19.77
C ASN A 251 13.67 -6.46 -20.79
N GLU A 252 14.97 -6.25 -21.02
CA GLU A 252 15.50 -5.25 -21.95
C GLU A 252 14.98 -5.43 -23.37
N ASN A 253 14.67 -6.65 -23.80
CA ASN A 253 14.22 -6.95 -25.17
C ASN A 253 12.76 -6.57 -25.42
N LEU A 254 11.96 -6.44 -24.34
CA LEU A 254 10.58 -5.99 -24.42
C LEU A 254 10.44 -4.46 -24.47
N HIS A 255 11.55 -3.75 -24.24
CA HIS A 255 11.61 -2.29 -24.39
C HIS A 255 12.14 -1.95 -25.79
N GLY A 256 11.47 -1.08 -26.51
CA GLY A 256 11.97 -0.58 -27.78
C GLY A 256 13.25 0.22 -27.60
N ASN A 257 14.18 0.10 -28.56
CA ASN A 257 15.45 0.84 -28.58
C ASN A 257 15.36 2.14 -29.41
N ARG A 258 14.18 2.47 -29.93
CA ARG A 258 13.95 3.65 -30.77
C ARG A 258 12.84 4.52 -30.21
N VAL A 259 13.08 5.82 -30.27
CA VAL A 259 12.03 6.82 -30.02
C VAL A 259 12.01 7.71 -31.26
N ASP A 260 10.90 7.65 -31.99
CA ASP A 260 10.78 8.25 -33.32
C ASP A 260 11.92 7.76 -34.25
N ASN A 261 12.75 8.64 -34.78
CA ASN A 261 13.89 8.30 -35.62
C ASN A 261 15.23 8.15 -34.87
N ALA A 262 15.22 8.40 -33.56
CA ALA A 262 16.44 8.30 -32.74
C ALA A 262 16.64 6.87 -32.24
N ASP A 263 17.81 6.29 -32.52
CA ASP A 263 18.23 5.03 -31.94
C ASP A 263 18.90 5.29 -30.58
N LEU A 264 18.37 4.67 -29.53
CA LEU A 264 18.87 4.82 -28.16
C LEU A 264 20.02 3.86 -27.82
N GLY A 265 20.46 3.05 -28.80
CA GLY A 265 21.50 2.05 -28.63
C GLY A 265 21.02 0.81 -27.82
N GLU A 266 21.96 -0.11 -27.60
CA GLU A 266 21.67 -1.31 -26.81
C GLU A 266 21.41 -0.97 -25.33
N ARG A 267 20.32 -1.52 -24.82
CA ARG A 267 20.01 -1.44 -23.39
C ARG A 267 20.79 -2.50 -22.62
N GLY A 268 21.32 -2.14 -21.47
CA GLY A 268 21.90 -3.14 -20.57
C GLY A 268 20.85 -4.12 -20.05
N LYS A 269 21.28 -5.31 -19.67
CA LYS A 269 20.41 -6.30 -19.03
C LYS A 269 19.63 -5.63 -17.90
N ASN A 270 18.34 -5.59 -18.07
CA ASN A 270 17.39 -5.05 -17.11
C ASN A 270 16.13 -5.89 -17.22
N GLY A 271 15.60 -6.32 -16.12
CA GLY A 271 14.39 -7.11 -16.15
C GLY A 271 13.85 -7.36 -14.76
N THR A 272 12.59 -7.72 -14.70
CA THR A 272 11.96 -8.10 -13.45
C THR A 272 11.05 -9.30 -13.72
N THR A 273 11.16 -10.30 -12.87
CA THR A 273 10.20 -11.40 -12.84
C THR A 273 9.48 -11.36 -11.51
N THR A 274 8.17 -11.28 -11.56
CA THR A 274 7.30 -11.27 -10.38
C THR A 274 6.38 -12.48 -10.42
N TYR A 275 6.38 -13.25 -9.34
CA TYR A 275 5.46 -14.34 -9.10
C TYR A 275 4.50 -13.94 -7.99
N GLY A 276 3.21 -14.15 -8.19
CA GLY A 276 2.23 -13.78 -7.18
C GLY A 276 1.08 -14.77 -7.10
N PHE A 277 0.49 -14.80 -5.92
CA PHE A 277 -0.62 -15.65 -5.58
C PHE A 277 -1.55 -14.93 -4.61
N THR A 278 -2.85 -15.02 -4.85
CA THR A 278 -3.88 -14.59 -3.89
C THR A 278 -4.88 -15.71 -3.69
N PHE A 279 -5.39 -15.85 -2.47
CA PHE A 279 -6.46 -16.79 -2.16
C PHE A 279 -7.30 -16.29 -0.99
N GLY A 280 -8.61 -16.38 -1.14
CA GLY A 280 -9.53 -15.98 -0.09
C GLY A 280 -10.88 -16.67 -0.19
N GLY A 281 -11.61 -16.70 0.91
CA GLY A 281 -12.91 -17.33 1.00
C GLY A 281 -13.43 -17.46 2.41
N PRO A 282 -14.55 -18.20 2.62
CA PRO A 282 -15.12 -18.41 3.92
C PRO A 282 -14.41 -19.55 4.67
N ILE A 283 -14.06 -19.33 5.94
CA ILE A 283 -13.82 -20.40 6.91
C ILE A 283 -15.18 -20.89 7.43
N VAL A 284 -16.06 -19.93 7.74
CA VAL A 284 -17.47 -20.17 8.05
C VAL A 284 -18.30 -19.17 7.26
N LYS A 285 -19.22 -19.65 6.42
CA LYS A 285 -20.06 -18.79 5.58
C LYS A 285 -20.79 -17.74 6.43
N ASP A 286 -20.92 -16.54 5.89
CA ASP A 286 -21.52 -15.35 6.49
C ASP A 286 -20.85 -14.85 7.79
N LYS A 287 -19.83 -15.58 8.31
CA LYS A 287 -19.34 -15.36 9.66
C LYS A 287 -17.82 -15.12 9.75
N LEU A 288 -17.03 -15.98 9.13
CA LEU A 288 -15.58 -15.94 9.28
C LEU A 288 -14.91 -16.16 7.92
N PHE A 289 -14.08 -15.21 7.53
CA PHE A 289 -13.43 -15.19 6.23
C PHE A 289 -11.93 -15.01 6.38
N PHE A 290 -11.19 -15.46 5.39
CA PHE A 290 -9.75 -15.23 5.26
C PHE A 290 -9.40 -14.72 3.87
N PHE A 291 -8.29 -14.01 3.80
CA PHE A 291 -7.61 -13.64 2.56
C PHE A 291 -6.11 -13.70 2.78
N ALA A 292 -5.38 -14.26 1.81
CA ALA A 292 -3.93 -14.36 1.81
C ALA A 292 -3.37 -13.91 0.47
N ASN A 293 -2.22 -13.25 0.50
CA ASN A 293 -1.42 -12.91 -0.68
C ASN A 293 0.04 -13.20 -0.42
N ALA A 294 0.73 -13.71 -1.43
CA ALA A 294 2.18 -13.81 -1.49
C ALA A 294 2.66 -13.33 -2.86
N GLU A 295 3.67 -12.46 -2.86
CA GLU A 295 4.32 -11.95 -4.06
C GLU A 295 5.83 -11.96 -3.87
N TYR A 296 6.55 -12.49 -4.85
CA TYR A 296 8.00 -12.46 -4.90
C TYR A 296 8.48 -11.90 -6.22
N SER A 297 9.30 -10.87 -6.18
CA SER A 297 9.93 -10.30 -7.37
C SER A 297 11.44 -10.39 -7.30
N LYS A 298 12.04 -10.58 -8.46
CA LYS A 298 13.46 -10.75 -8.68
C LYS A 298 13.87 -9.92 -9.88
N SER A 299 14.85 -9.05 -9.67
CA SER A 299 15.37 -8.16 -10.72
C SER A 299 16.87 -8.29 -10.80
N PRO A 300 17.43 -8.79 -11.91
CA PRO A 300 18.85 -8.68 -12.16
C PRO A 300 19.18 -7.20 -12.37
N ASN A 301 20.12 -6.69 -11.59
CA ASN A 301 20.58 -5.32 -11.65
C ASN A 301 22.00 -5.27 -12.22
N VAL A 302 22.19 -4.65 -13.37
CA VAL A 302 23.54 -4.46 -13.94
C VAL A 302 24.21 -3.26 -13.29
N VAL A 303 24.96 -3.54 -12.26
CA VAL A 303 25.68 -2.53 -11.47
C VAL A 303 26.90 -2.00 -12.22
N ASN A 304 27.53 -2.81 -13.08
CA ASN A 304 28.73 -2.46 -13.78
C ASN A 304 28.75 -2.97 -15.22
N ARG A 305 29.04 -2.07 -16.16
CA ARG A 305 29.31 -2.36 -17.56
C ARG A 305 30.79 -2.18 -17.91
N TRP A 306 31.55 -1.48 -17.05
CA TRP A 306 32.96 -1.14 -17.31
C TRP A 306 33.86 -2.34 -17.02
N ARG A 307 34.84 -2.53 -17.87
CA ARG A 307 35.89 -3.53 -17.73
C ARG A 307 37.27 -2.85 -17.72
N ALA A 308 38.21 -3.46 -17.05
CA ALA A 308 39.58 -3.01 -17.09
C ALA A 308 40.18 -3.20 -18.50
N SER A 309 41.10 -2.34 -18.90
CA SER A 309 41.78 -2.44 -20.19
C SER A 309 42.95 -3.42 -20.15
N GLU A 310 43.35 -3.91 -21.32
CA GLU A 310 44.60 -4.70 -21.46
C GLU A 310 45.83 -3.79 -21.66
N ASP A 311 45.64 -2.63 -22.30
CA ASP A 311 46.68 -1.73 -22.74
C ASP A 311 46.73 -0.36 -22.03
N GLY A 312 45.87 -0.15 -21.05
CA GLY A 312 45.77 1.12 -20.32
C GLY A 312 45.03 2.23 -21.07
N LYS A 313 44.37 1.93 -22.20
CA LYS A 313 43.60 2.90 -22.95
C LYS A 313 42.10 2.77 -22.67
N ALA A 314 41.48 3.92 -22.51
CA ALA A 314 40.02 3.97 -22.33
C ALA A 314 39.31 3.87 -23.69
N ASP A 315 38.20 3.12 -23.70
CA ASP A 315 37.20 3.11 -24.78
C ASP A 315 35.81 3.26 -24.18
N ALA A 316 35.30 4.48 -24.19
CA ALA A 316 34.00 4.78 -23.61
C ALA A 316 32.85 4.13 -24.38
N THR A 317 32.99 3.89 -25.67
CA THR A 317 31.97 3.26 -26.52
C THR A 317 31.76 1.82 -26.14
N ASN A 318 32.86 1.10 -25.83
CA ASN A 318 32.85 -0.31 -25.45
C ASN A 318 32.94 -0.53 -23.94
N TYR A 319 32.75 0.51 -23.13
CA TYR A 319 32.84 0.45 -21.66
C TYR A 319 34.19 -0.09 -21.15
N VAL A 320 35.28 0.32 -21.74
CA VAL A 320 36.64 -0.02 -21.30
C VAL A 320 37.24 1.15 -20.53
N SER A 321 37.65 0.89 -19.30
CA SER A 321 38.36 1.86 -18.45
C SER A 321 39.80 1.95 -18.85
N ARG A 322 40.46 3.11 -18.64
CA ARG A 322 41.90 3.25 -18.77
C ARG A 322 42.73 2.47 -17.72
N VAL A 323 42.05 1.96 -16.68
CA VAL A 323 42.73 1.18 -15.63
C VAL A 323 43.06 -0.20 -16.17
N PRO A 324 44.36 -0.59 -16.21
CA PRO A 324 44.74 -1.89 -16.75
C PRO A 324 44.45 -3.02 -15.79
N VAL A 325 44.19 -4.20 -16.33
CA VAL A 325 44.00 -5.44 -15.59
C VAL A 325 45.16 -5.69 -14.64
N SER A 326 46.41 -5.44 -15.07
CA SER A 326 47.58 -5.61 -14.23
C SER A 326 47.58 -4.79 -12.95
N ASP A 327 47.02 -3.57 -13.00
CA ASP A 327 46.97 -2.71 -11.82
C ASP A 327 45.85 -3.15 -10.87
N MET A 328 44.71 -3.66 -11.40
CA MET A 328 43.65 -4.25 -10.58
C MET A 328 44.20 -5.48 -9.82
N GLU A 329 44.94 -6.36 -10.47
CA GLU A 329 45.54 -7.52 -9.83
C GLU A 329 46.60 -7.12 -8.79
N LYS A 330 47.46 -6.14 -9.09
CA LYS A 330 48.46 -5.62 -8.14
C LYS A 330 47.78 -5.10 -6.86
N VAL A 331 46.73 -4.28 -7.01
CA VAL A 331 46.00 -3.71 -5.89
C VAL A 331 45.30 -4.82 -5.08
N LYS A 332 44.67 -5.78 -5.75
CA LYS A 332 44.02 -6.92 -5.10
C LYS A 332 45.01 -7.74 -4.28
N ASN A 333 46.14 -8.13 -4.87
CA ASN A 333 47.16 -8.91 -4.19
C ASN A 333 47.78 -8.15 -3.03
N PHE A 334 48.09 -6.85 -3.22
CA PHE A 334 48.58 -6.00 -2.13
C PHE A 334 47.63 -5.96 -0.92
N LEU A 335 46.31 -5.82 -1.18
CA LEU A 335 45.30 -5.81 -0.11
C LEU A 335 45.23 -7.15 0.60
N ILE A 336 45.35 -8.27 -0.12
CA ILE A 336 45.32 -9.62 0.49
C ILE A 336 46.57 -9.84 1.30
N GLU A 337 47.76 -9.56 0.74
CA GLU A 337 49.06 -9.87 1.37
C GLU A 337 49.34 -9.01 2.61
N HIS A 338 49.03 -7.68 2.52
CA HIS A 338 49.42 -6.76 3.61
C HIS A 338 48.32 -6.53 4.64
N TYR A 339 47.04 -6.74 4.27
CA TYR A 339 45.90 -6.41 5.13
C TYR A 339 44.98 -7.61 5.38
N ASN A 340 45.29 -8.76 4.82
CA ASN A 340 44.43 -9.94 4.85
C ASN A 340 42.96 -9.60 4.39
N PHE A 341 42.86 -8.70 3.43
CA PHE A 341 41.59 -8.17 2.96
C PHE A 341 41.37 -8.54 1.48
N ASN A 342 40.35 -9.37 1.22
CA ASN A 342 39.91 -9.67 -0.14
C ASN A 342 38.87 -8.64 -0.63
N PRO A 343 39.24 -7.75 -1.57
CA PRO A 343 38.31 -6.72 -2.06
C PRO A 343 37.20 -7.27 -2.97
N GLY A 344 37.19 -8.54 -3.26
CA GLY A 344 36.25 -9.20 -4.17
C GLY A 344 36.66 -9.10 -5.65
N SER A 345 35.70 -9.36 -6.54
CA SER A 345 35.89 -9.30 -7.98
C SER A 345 35.83 -7.87 -8.49
N TYR A 346 36.58 -7.55 -9.54
CA TYR A 346 36.43 -6.33 -10.33
C TYR A 346 35.75 -6.56 -11.69
N THR A 347 35.42 -7.82 -12.01
CA THR A 347 34.73 -8.21 -13.24
C THR A 347 33.30 -8.67 -13.02
N SER A 348 32.98 -9.17 -11.81
CA SER A 348 31.65 -9.66 -11.42
C SER A 348 31.19 -9.00 -10.14
N PHE A 349 30.00 -8.43 -10.19
CA PHE A 349 29.38 -7.70 -9.09
C PHE A 349 28.07 -8.38 -8.71
N PRO A 350 27.77 -8.58 -7.42
CA PRO A 350 26.47 -9.06 -7.00
C PRO A 350 25.41 -8.02 -7.41
N ALA A 351 24.37 -8.46 -8.10
CA ALA A 351 23.47 -7.54 -8.77
C ALA A 351 22.03 -8.06 -8.87
N GLU A 352 21.60 -8.86 -7.92
CA GLU A 352 20.21 -9.34 -7.90
C GLU A 352 19.42 -8.68 -6.78
N ASP A 353 18.46 -7.83 -7.17
CA ASP A 353 17.49 -7.26 -6.25
C ASP A 353 16.31 -8.22 -6.09
N ASN A 354 15.79 -8.35 -4.89
CA ASN A 354 14.61 -9.16 -4.62
C ASN A 354 13.67 -8.50 -3.63
N ASN A 355 12.39 -8.81 -3.77
CA ASN A 355 11.34 -8.31 -2.90
C ASN A 355 10.33 -9.43 -2.62
N LEU A 356 10.07 -9.70 -1.35
CA LEU A 356 9.05 -10.62 -0.87
C LEU A 356 7.96 -9.84 -0.15
N LYS A 357 6.71 -10.07 -0.50
CA LYS A 357 5.54 -9.48 0.14
C LYS A 357 4.58 -10.59 0.54
N LEU A 358 4.14 -10.54 1.78
CA LEU A 358 3.17 -11.47 2.36
C LEU A 358 2.06 -10.68 3.04
N LEU A 359 0.82 -11.09 2.84
CA LEU A 359 -0.34 -10.51 3.51
C LEU A 359 -1.30 -11.60 3.93
N GLY A 360 -1.77 -11.52 5.17
CA GLY A 360 -2.83 -12.33 5.72
C GLY A 360 -3.91 -11.47 6.36
N ARG A 361 -5.17 -11.78 6.11
CA ARG A 361 -6.32 -11.08 6.67
C ARG A 361 -7.38 -12.06 7.12
N ILE A 362 -7.99 -11.79 8.26
CA ILE A 362 -9.14 -12.51 8.81
C ILE A 362 -10.22 -11.49 9.12
N ASP A 363 -11.44 -11.73 8.62
CA ASP A 363 -12.62 -10.93 8.90
C ASP A 363 -13.64 -11.80 9.63
N TRP A 364 -14.10 -11.35 10.80
CA TRP A 364 -15.02 -12.07 11.64
C TRP A 364 -16.25 -11.22 11.98
N ASN A 365 -17.41 -11.64 11.50
CA ASN A 365 -18.70 -11.14 11.91
C ASN A 365 -19.07 -11.84 13.24
N ILE A 366 -18.69 -11.26 14.38
CA ILE A 366 -18.95 -11.81 15.72
C ILE A 366 -20.46 -11.86 15.96
N THR A 367 -21.12 -10.75 15.69
CA THR A 367 -22.59 -10.60 15.64
C THR A 367 -22.96 -9.69 14.46
N ASN A 368 -24.23 -9.35 14.29
CA ASN A 368 -24.66 -8.34 13.31
C ASN A 368 -24.26 -6.91 13.70
N GLU A 369 -23.85 -6.70 14.95
CA GLU A 369 -23.44 -5.41 15.48
C GLU A 369 -21.92 -5.28 15.68
N HIS A 370 -21.20 -6.40 15.70
CA HIS A 370 -19.76 -6.44 16.00
C HIS A 370 -18.99 -7.14 14.92
N HIS A 371 -18.10 -6.42 14.25
CA HIS A 371 -17.26 -6.90 13.15
C HIS A 371 -15.80 -6.65 13.47
N LEU A 372 -14.98 -7.70 13.46
CA LEU A 372 -13.54 -7.65 13.69
C LEU A 372 -12.79 -8.00 12.42
N ALA A 373 -11.80 -7.18 12.05
CA ALA A 373 -10.85 -7.50 11.00
C ALA A 373 -9.42 -7.47 11.57
N VAL A 374 -8.67 -8.54 11.38
CA VAL A 374 -7.26 -8.64 11.77
C VAL A 374 -6.42 -8.84 10.51
N ARG A 375 -5.34 -8.08 10.38
CA ARG A 375 -4.48 -8.05 9.19
C ARG A 375 -3.02 -8.08 9.59
N TYR A 376 -2.23 -8.82 8.84
CA TYR A 376 -0.78 -8.85 8.96
C TYR A 376 -0.16 -8.66 7.58
N ASN A 377 0.73 -7.69 7.47
CA ASN A 377 1.52 -7.43 6.26
C ASN A 377 3.00 -7.54 6.57
N TYR A 378 3.73 -8.24 5.71
CA TYR A 378 5.19 -8.36 5.78
C TYR A 378 5.81 -8.13 4.42
N THR A 379 6.79 -7.23 4.36
CA THR A 379 7.58 -6.99 3.16
C THR A 379 9.06 -7.02 3.51
N LYS A 380 9.84 -7.72 2.68
CA LYS A 380 11.30 -7.74 2.77
C LYS A 380 11.90 -7.45 1.41
N ASN A 381 12.72 -6.43 1.34
CA ASN A 381 13.40 -6.00 0.13
C ASN A 381 14.91 -6.04 0.33
N LYS A 382 15.63 -6.48 -0.71
CA LYS A 382 17.09 -6.36 -0.81
C LYS A 382 17.41 -5.70 -2.14
N ALA A 383 18.07 -4.55 -2.08
CA ALA A 383 18.48 -3.80 -3.27
C ALA A 383 19.99 -3.51 -3.21
N TRP A 384 20.69 -3.78 -4.29
CA TRP A 384 22.11 -3.51 -4.39
C TRP A 384 22.37 -2.09 -4.86
N ASN A 385 23.28 -1.41 -4.18
CA ASN A 385 23.73 -0.09 -4.53
C ASN A 385 25.13 -0.15 -5.16
N ALA A 386 25.22 0.52 -6.29
CA ALA A 386 26.46 0.69 -7.00
C ALA A 386 27.47 1.49 -6.17
N VAL A 387 28.73 1.35 -6.54
CA VAL A 387 29.84 2.10 -5.96
C VAL A 387 29.66 3.60 -6.16
N ASN A 388 30.01 4.38 -5.15
CA ASN A 388 29.82 5.84 -5.13
C ASN A 388 30.47 6.56 -6.32
N LYS A 389 29.78 7.58 -6.84
CA LYS A 389 30.12 8.39 -8.01
C LYS A 389 31.14 9.52 -7.76
N SER A 390 32.03 9.41 -6.79
CA SER A 390 32.80 10.56 -6.30
C SER A 390 34.26 10.69 -6.83
N SER A 391 34.66 9.92 -7.83
CA SER A 391 36.02 9.97 -8.37
C SER A 391 36.06 10.50 -9.81
N SER A 392 36.75 11.60 -10.04
CA SER A 392 36.94 12.23 -11.36
C SER A 392 38.32 12.84 -11.47
N ASP A 393 38.95 12.66 -12.62
CA ASP A 393 40.22 13.34 -12.97
C ASP A 393 40.06 14.87 -13.11
N ALA A 394 38.82 15.34 -13.32
CA ALA A 394 38.51 16.77 -13.49
C ALA A 394 38.24 17.49 -12.16
N TYR A 395 38.49 16.87 -11.03
CA TYR A 395 38.18 17.41 -9.67
C TYR A 395 36.73 17.84 -9.46
N THR A 396 35.84 17.46 -10.35
CA THR A 396 34.40 17.76 -10.20
C THR A 396 33.69 16.57 -9.59
N ARG A 397 32.93 16.81 -8.54
CA ARG A 397 32.12 15.79 -7.84
C ARG A 397 30.96 15.24 -8.68
N TYR A 398 30.71 15.77 -9.85
CA TYR A 398 29.56 15.48 -10.68
C TYR A 398 29.94 14.58 -11.87
N ASN A 399 29.19 13.52 -12.06
CA ASN A 399 29.13 12.64 -13.24
C ASN A 399 30.20 11.56 -13.43
N THR A 400 31.04 11.25 -12.45
CA THR A 400 31.94 10.11 -12.57
C THR A 400 31.68 9.04 -11.53
N ASN A 401 31.30 7.87 -12.02
CA ASN A 401 31.29 6.66 -11.22
C ASN A 401 32.73 6.19 -10.97
N ARG A 402 32.97 5.57 -9.82
CA ARG A 402 34.19 4.76 -9.61
C ARG A 402 34.36 3.64 -10.64
N LEU A 403 33.30 3.33 -11.36
CA LEU A 403 33.23 2.47 -12.53
C LEU A 403 32.96 3.36 -13.74
N SER A 404 34.00 3.75 -14.46
CA SER A 404 33.95 4.69 -15.58
C SER A 404 35.17 4.51 -16.50
N GLN A 405 35.25 5.30 -17.56
CA GLN A 405 36.47 5.36 -18.38
C GLN A 405 37.73 5.72 -17.58
N TYR A 406 37.60 6.32 -16.40
CA TYR A 406 38.71 6.82 -15.59
C TYR A 406 39.05 5.95 -14.38
N GLY A 407 38.16 5.04 -14.00
CA GLY A 407 38.31 4.28 -12.77
C GLY A 407 37.62 2.92 -12.79
N MET A 408 38.17 2.03 -11.99
CA MET A 408 37.61 0.71 -11.67
C MET A 408 37.46 0.55 -10.17
N SER A 409 36.60 -0.38 -9.76
CA SER A 409 36.36 -0.68 -8.33
C SER A 409 36.14 -2.17 -8.16
N PHE A 410 36.28 -2.63 -6.92
CA PHE A 410 35.99 -4.00 -6.53
C PHE A 410 34.57 -4.17 -6.02
N ALA A 411 34.03 -5.38 -6.12
CA ALA A 411 32.70 -5.72 -5.65
C ALA A 411 32.53 -5.49 -4.13
N GLY A 412 33.63 -5.58 -3.36
CA GLY A 412 33.63 -5.29 -1.92
C GLY A 412 33.27 -3.85 -1.55
N SER A 413 33.34 -2.89 -2.49
CA SER A 413 32.93 -1.52 -2.25
C SER A 413 31.42 -1.27 -2.48
N MET A 414 30.67 -2.29 -2.85
CA MET A 414 29.22 -2.27 -2.93
C MET A 414 28.57 -2.54 -1.59
N TYR A 415 27.33 -2.10 -1.45
CA TYR A 415 26.51 -2.47 -0.31
C TYR A 415 25.08 -2.81 -0.78
N SER A 416 24.42 -3.68 -0.05
CA SER A 416 22.99 -3.87 -0.22
C SER A 416 22.23 -3.08 0.85
N GLN A 417 21.07 -2.56 0.47
CA GLN A 417 20.09 -2.03 1.38
C GLN A 417 19.03 -3.10 1.61
N ASN A 418 18.95 -3.57 2.85
CA ASN A 418 18.00 -4.59 3.27
C ASN A 418 16.94 -3.91 4.11
N ASN A 419 15.72 -3.85 3.59
CA ASN A 419 14.60 -3.21 4.26
C ASN A 419 13.56 -4.26 4.59
N SER A 420 12.98 -4.22 5.78
CA SER A 420 11.81 -5.00 6.14
C SER A 420 10.74 -4.14 6.80
N VAL A 421 9.50 -4.48 6.52
CA VAL A 421 8.32 -3.86 7.11
C VAL A 421 7.42 -4.97 7.59
N ALA A 422 7.08 -4.95 8.87
CA ALA A 422 6.08 -5.83 9.45
C ALA A 422 4.99 -4.96 10.08
N SER A 423 3.73 -5.15 9.72
CA SER A 423 2.64 -4.44 10.35
C SER A 423 1.48 -5.37 10.69
N ILE A 424 0.87 -5.12 11.83
CA ILE A 424 -0.37 -5.77 12.25
C ILE A 424 -1.42 -4.69 12.54
N SER A 425 -2.65 -4.92 12.11
CA SER A 425 -3.79 -4.10 12.48
C SER A 425 -4.96 -4.96 12.94
N ALA A 426 -5.71 -4.47 13.92
CA ALA A 426 -6.97 -5.05 14.38
C ALA A 426 -8.02 -3.94 14.48
N ASP A 427 -9.09 -4.09 13.72
CA ASP A 427 -10.16 -3.10 13.56
C ASP A 427 -11.49 -3.72 14.01
N LEU A 428 -11.97 -3.29 15.18
CA LEU A 428 -13.24 -3.72 15.74
C LEU A 428 -14.27 -2.60 15.57
N ASN A 429 -15.25 -2.83 14.71
CA ASN A 429 -16.39 -1.98 14.50
C ASN A 429 -17.58 -2.51 15.28
N SER A 430 -18.13 -1.71 16.19
CA SER A 430 -19.20 -2.08 17.10
C SER A 430 -20.34 -1.07 17.07
N ARG A 431 -21.57 -1.57 17.09
CA ARG A 431 -22.77 -0.77 17.26
C ARG A 431 -23.48 -1.17 18.54
N PHE A 432 -23.87 -0.20 19.35
CA PHE A 432 -24.59 -0.38 20.60
C PHE A 432 -25.96 0.33 20.51
N GLY A 433 -27.01 -0.46 20.30
CA GLY A 433 -28.33 0.08 20.05
C GLY A 433 -28.47 0.84 18.73
N ALA A 434 -29.37 1.82 18.69
CA ALA A 434 -29.69 2.57 17.46
C ALA A 434 -28.72 3.76 17.19
N ASN A 435 -28.09 4.33 18.24
CA ASN A 435 -27.50 5.66 18.18
C ASN A 435 -25.99 5.69 18.48
N ILE A 436 -25.40 4.59 18.93
CA ILE A 436 -23.99 4.56 19.31
C ILE A 436 -23.24 3.60 18.39
N SER A 437 -22.23 4.12 17.70
CA SER A 437 -21.24 3.33 16.97
C SER A 437 -19.85 3.63 17.48
N ASN A 438 -19.00 2.62 17.53
CA ASN A 438 -17.62 2.72 17.97
C ASN A 438 -16.71 1.96 17.02
N GLN A 439 -15.59 2.54 16.69
CA GLN A 439 -14.49 1.89 15.99
C GLN A 439 -13.27 1.86 16.92
N LEU A 440 -12.75 0.69 17.18
CA LEU A 440 -11.50 0.48 17.90
C LEU A 440 -10.47 -0.07 16.91
N LEU A 441 -9.51 0.75 16.54
CA LEU A 441 -8.42 0.38 15.64
C LEU A 441 -7.11 0.32 16.44
N PHE A 442 -6.47 -0.85 16.40
CA PHE A 442 -5.12 -1.06 16.92
C PHE A 442 -4.18 -1.31 15.74
N THR A 443 -3.05 -0.62 15.70
CA THR A 443 -2.01 -0.83 14.69
C THR A 443 -0.62 -0.86 15.34
N TYR A 444 0.23 -1.75 14.85
CA TYR A 444 1.64 -1.79 15.18
C TYR A 444 2.45 -1.99 13.90
N THR A 445 3.47 -1.19 13.70
CA THR A 445 4.36 -1.28 12.53
C THR A 445 5.81 -1.24 12.99
N ASP A 446 6.58 -2.21 12.50
CA ASP A 446 8.02 -2.30 12.66
C ASP A 446 8.70 -2.14 11.30
N ILE A 447 9.64 -1.20 11.21
CA ILE A 447 10.38 -0.88 9.99
C ILE A 447 11.87 -0.99 10.32
N ASP A 448 12.56 -1.92 9.66
CA ASP A 448 14.01 -2.12 9.81
C ASP A 448 14.71 -1.86 8.48
N GLU A 449 15.67 -0.93 8.48
CA GLU A 449 16.48 -0.60 7.32
C GLU A 449 17.96 -0.76 7.64
N LYS A 450 18.62 -1.67 6.93
CA LYS A 450 20.03 -2.01 7.12
C LYS A 450 20.82 -1.86 5.84
N ARG A 451 21.99 -1.24 5.95
CA ARG A 451 23.04 -1.34 4.94
C ARG A 451 23.94 -2.48 5.27
N VAL A 452 24.17 -3.36 4.32
CA VAL A 452 25.05 -4.53 4.46
C VAL A 452 26.09 -4.48 3.36
N THR A 453 27.36 -4.46 3.73
CA THR A 453 28.47 -4.58 2.80
C THR A 453 28.51 -5.94 2.13
N SER A 454 29.19 -6.07 0.98
CA SER A 454 29.35 -7.34 0.29
C SER A 454 30.00 -8.38 1.21
N GLU A 455 29.58 -9.65 1.11
CA GLU A 455 30.12 -10.75 1.94
C GLU A 455 31.63 -10.98 1.77
N SER A 456 32.21 -10.56 0.64
CA SER A 456 33.65 -10.56 0.42
C SER A 456 34.44 -9.67 1.40
N VAL A 457 33.75 -8.78 2.14
CA VAL A 457 34.33 -7.87 3.16
C VAL A 457 34.04 -8.36 4.57
N ARG A 458 33.24 -9.41 4.75
CA ARG A 458 32.85 -9.96 6.05
C ARG A 458 33.78 -11.03 6.61
N ASP A 459 35.04 -10.97 6.34
CA ASP A 459 35.97 -11.76 7.15
C ASP A 459 36.11 -11.05 8.51
N GLU A 460 35.54 -11.65 9.56
CA GLU A 460 35.55 -11.11 10.93
C GLU A 460 36.96 -10.93 11.49
N SER A 461 37.96 -11.49 10.82
CA SER A 461 39.38 -11.33 11.16
C SER A 461 40.02 -10.08 10.51
N SER A 462 39.32 -9.37 9.64
CA SER A 462 39.86 -8.19 8.95
C SER A 462 39.75 -6.94 9.84
N PRO A 463 40.86 -6.26 10.19
CA PRO A 463 40.86 -5.05 11.02
C PRO A 463 40.22 -3.81 10.32
N LEU A 464 39.75 -3.95 9.09
CA LEU A 464 39.15 -2.86 8.29
C LEU A 464 37.61 -2.91 8.21
N VAL A 465 36.94 -3.65 9.07
CA VAL A 465 35.50 -3.54 9.21
C VAL A 465 35.19 -2.22 9.94
N MET A 466 35.05 -1.14 9.19
CA MET A 466 34.42 0.06 9.70
C MET A 466 32.93 -0.23 9.85
N THR A 467 32.54 -0.70 11.02
CA THR A 467 31.18 -0.53 11.51
C THR A 467 31.02 0.96 11.77
N SER A 468 30.38 1.67 10.88
CA SER A 468 29.90 3.02 11.17
C SER A 468 28.70 2.82 12.11
N PRO A 469 28.79 3.24 13.38
CA PRO A 469 27.59 3.40 14.18
C PRO A 469 26.84 4.63 13.62
N LEU A 470 25.58 4.45 13.32
CA LEU A 470 24.64 5.56 13.13
C LEU A 470 24.30 6.13 14.50
#